data_4b9f0fedb2abc8d02a114599954c099d
#
_entry.id   4b9f0fedb2abc8d02a114599954c099d
#
_cell.length_a   1.000
_cell.length_b   1.000
_cell.length_c   1.000
_cell.angle_alpha   90.00
_cell.angle_beta   90.00
_cell.angle_gamma   90.00
#
_symmetry.space_group_name_H-M   'P 1'
#
loop_
_entity.id
_entity.type
_entity.pdbx_description
1 polymer ?
#
loop_
_entity_poly.entity_id
_entity_poly.type
_entity_poly.pdbx_seq_one_letter_code
_entity_poly.pdbx_strand_id
1 'polypeptide(L)'
;KLIFENEKGFSIGFNLILVPASVSTLGQAGPEGVSMTVTSSSEEKLFRRCAVNNAAYDYISRCAEEDMNISLPPQDLRIWLFHSLRASSAVMIHSGAVVDVDKLEAYLGNYSALLKYFMPDITLGMKDVTAYSTIYSETCHELAHASHFTKVDTRYRNKYIRYILETYIKSGGQMYGDG
;
A
#
# COMPACT_ATOMS: atom_id res chain seq x y z
N LYS A 1 -5.20 -5.37 -21.29
CA LYS A 1 -4.95 -5.58 -19.85
C LYS A 1 -4.60 -4.24 -19.22
N LEU A 2 -5.07 -4.01 -18.00
CA LEU A 2 -4.70 -2.88 -17.15
C LEU A 2 -3.80 -3.43 -16.04
N ILE A 3 -2.62 -2.86 -15.88
CA ILE A 3 -1.64 -3.23 -14.84
C ILE A 3 -1.55 -2.04 -13.89
N PHE A 4 -1.66 -2.30 -12.60
CA PHE A 4 -1.59 -1.27 -11.56
C PHE A 4 -0.15 -1.09 -11.05
N GLU A 5 0.74 -0.77 -11.96
CA GLU A 5 2.12 -0.36 -11.73
C GLU A 5 2.29 1.03 -12.34
N ASN A 6 2.80 1.98 -11.57
CA ASN A 6 2.78 3.38 -11.96
C ASN A 6 4.19 3.95 -12.05
N GLU A 7 4.43 4.83 -13.03
CA GLU A 7 5.69 5.57 -13.22
C GLU A 7 6.08 6.46 -12.02
N LYS A 8 5.15 6.75 -11.14
CA LYS A 8 5.41 7.48 -9.88
C LYS A 8 6.10 6.62 -8.82
N GLY A 9 6.41 5.38 -9.10
CA GLY A 9 7.14 4.47 -8.20
C GLY A 9 6.25 3.75 -7.19
N PHE A 10 5.03 3.38 -7.57
CA PHE A 10 4.17 2.53 -6.74
C PHE A 10 3.44 1.48 -7.55
N SER A 11 3.04 0.40 -6.88
CA SER A 11 2.20 -0.67 -7.45
C SER A 11 1.04 -1.01 -6.50
N ILE A 12 -0.09 -1.44 -7.08
CA ILE A 12 -1.30 -1.76 -6.32
C ILE A 12 -1.71 -3.21 -6.52
N GLY A 13 -1.89 -3.89 -5.40
CA GLY A 13 -2.23 -5.31 -5.35
C GLY A 13 -1.04 -6.20 -5.64
N PHE A 14 -1.33 -7.47 -5.86
CA PHE A 14 -0.33 -8.46 -6.24
C PHE A 14 -0.93 -9.45 -7.23
N ASN A 15 -0.06 -10.05 -8.02
CA ASN A 15 -0.41 -11.20 -8.85
C ASN A 15 0.41 -12.41 -8.35
N LEU A 16 -0.23 -13.56 -8.20
CA LEU A 16 0.38 -14.81 -7.71
C LEU A 16 1.58 -15.30 -8.54
N ILE A 17 1.85 -14.68 -9.69
CA ILE A 17 2.95 -15.06 -10.58
C ILE A 17 4.03 -13.96 -10.57
N LEU A 18 4.57 -13.62 -9.39
CA LEU A 18 5.76 -12.78 -9.22
C LEU A 18 5.68 -11.33 -9.77
N VAL A 19 4.51 -10.86 -10.20
CA VAL A 19 4.33 -9.48 -10.61
C VAL A 19 3.80 -8.68 -9.40
N PRO A 20 4.50 -7.63 -8.97
CA PRO A 20 4.11 -6.86 -7.77
C PRO A 20 2.87 -5.97 -7.96
N ALA A 21 2.10 -6.18 -9.03
CA ALA A 21 0.94 -5.39 -9.38
C ALA A 21 -0.26 -6.25 -9.77
N SER A 22 -1.46 -5.78 -9.44
CA SER A 22 -2.70 -6.39 -9.93
C SER A 22 -2.88 -6.17 -11.42
N VAL A 23 -3.43 -7.18 -12.08
CA VAL A 23 -3.76 -7.14 -13.51
C VAL A 23 -5.27 -7.33 -13.67
N SER A 24 -5.92 -6.43 -14.42
CA SER A 24 -7.32 -6.56 -14.83
C SER A 24 -7.42 -6.73 -16.34
N THR A 25 -8.22 -7.70 -16.79
CA THR A 25 -8.48 -7.91 -18.22
C THR A 25 -9.73 -7.12 -18.62
N LEU A 26 -9.56 -6.14 -19.48
CA LEU A 26 -10.63 -5.25 -19.93
C LEU A 26 -11.26 -5.68 -21.28
N GLY A 27 -10.82 -6.80 -21.84
CA GLY A 27 -11.23 -7.25 -23.18
C GLY A 27 -10.21 -6.92 -24.26
N GLN A 28 -10.66 -6.90 -25.52
CA GLN A 28 -9.85 -6.51 -26.68
C GLN A 28 -10.06 -5.03 -26.99
N ALA A 29 -8.98 -4.32 -27.25
CA ALA A 29 -9.02 -2.93 -27.69
C ALA A 29 -9.10 -2.88 -29.22
N GLY A 30 -9.96 -2.03 -29.76
CA GLY A 30 -9.93 -1.62 -31.16
C GLY A 30 -8.83 -0.58 -31.43
N PRO A 31 -8.71 -0.09 -32.68
CA PRO A 31 -7.76 0.97 -33.02
C PRO A 31 -7.96 2.27 -32.22
N GLU A 32 -9.20 2.51 -31.77
CA GLU A 32 -9.60 3.66 -30.96
C GLU A 32 -9.26 3.51 -29.45
N GLY A 33 -8.74 2.36 -29.07
CA GLY A 33 -8.44 2.04 -27.67
C GLY A 33 -9.63 1.48 -26.89
N VAL A 34 -9.63 1.65 -25.58
CA VAL A 34 -10.71 1.22 -24.67
C VAL A 34 -11.19 2.44 -23.87
N SER A 35 -12.48 2.70 -23.91
CA SER A 35 -13.15 3.65 -23.04
C SER A 35 -14.12 2.88 -22.14
N MET A 36 -14.02 3.04 -20.82
CA MET A 36 -14.92 2.39 -19.87
C MET A 36 -15.17 3.27 -18.65
N THR A 37 -16.38 3.17 -18.11
CA THR A 37 -16.71 3.77 -16.82
C THR A 37 -16.70 2.68 -15.75
N VAL A 38 -15.89 2.86 -14.74
CA VAL A 38 -15.78 1.93 -13.61
C VAL A 38 -16.54 2.49 -12.42
N THR A 39 -17.50 1.74 -11.89
CA THR A 39 -18.31 2.13 -10.73
C THR A 39 -18.17 1.10 -9.61
N SER A 40 -18.47 1.51 -8.39
CA SER A 40 -18.47 0.61 -7.22
C SER A 40 -19.49 -0.52 -7.33
N SER A 41 -20.57 -0.32 -8.10
CA SER A 41 -21.63 -1.31 -8.28
C SER A 41 -21.37 -2.31 -9.42
N SER A 42 -20.60 -1.92 -10.44
CA SER A 42 -20.34 -2.79 -11.61
C SER A 42 -19.07 -3.61 -11.48
N GLU A 43 -18.00 -3.01 -10.93
CA GLU A 43 -16.66 -3.58 -10.87
C GLU A 43 -15.96 -3.19 -9.57
N GLU A 44 -16.50 -3.62 -8.44
CA GLU A 44 -16.07 -3.17 -7.11
C GLU A 44 -14.55 -3.26 -6.89
N LYS A 45 -13.93 -4.39 -7.23
CA LYS A 45 -12.48 -4.58 -7.05
C LYS A 45 -11.65 -3.66 -7.94
N LEU A 46 -12.09 -3.48 -9.19
CA LEU A 46 -11.44 -2.58 -10.13
C LEU A 46 -11.61 -1.13 -9.70
N PHE A 47 -12.82 -0.75 -9.28
CA PHE A 47 -13.12 0.57 -8.75
C PHE A 47 -12.22 0.95 -7.58
N ARG A 48 -12.08 0.06 -6.59
CA ARG A 48 -11.20 0.29 -5.44
C ARG A 48 -9.74 0.47 -5.85
N ARG A 49 -9.23 -0.35 -6.77
CA ARG A 49 -7.86 -0.21 -7.30
C ARG A 49 -7.66 1.12 -8.04
N CYS A 50 -8.64 1.53 -8.86
CA CYS A 50 -8.59 2.82 -9.53
C CYS A 50 -8.61 3.98 -8.53
N ALA A 51 -9.45 3.92 -7.50
CA ALA A 51 -9.52 4.95 -6.46
C ALA A 51 -8.20 5.09 -5.69
N VAL A 52 -7.60 3.96 -5.31
CA VAL A 52 -6.27 3.94 -4.65
C VAL A 52 -5.19 4.46 -5.60
N ASN A 53 -5.22 4.06 -6.88
CA ASN A 53 -4.26 4.57 -7.87
C ASN A 53 -4.36 6.10 -8.02
N ASN A 54 -5.56 6.64 -8.11
CA ASN A 54 -5.76 8.07 -8.24
C ASN A 54 -5.25 8.81 -6.99
N ALA A 55 -5.61 8.32 -5.80
CA ALA A 55 -5.15 8.91 -4.54
C ALA A 55 -3.62 8.91 -4.43
N ALA A 56 -2.98 7.79 -4.75
CA ALA A 56 -1.53 7.66 -4.69
C ALA A 56 -0.83 8.54 -5.74
N TYR A 57 -1.36 8.57 -6.95
CA TYR A 57 -0.84 9.44 -8.02
C TYR A 57 -0.91 10.91 -7.64
N ASP A 58 -2.07 11.35 -7.15
CA ASP A 58 -2.31 12.73 -6.74
C ASP A 58 -1.44 13.11 -5.54
N TYR A 59 -1.36 12.23 -4.52
CA TYR A 59 -0.53 12.46 -3.35
C TYR A 59 0.94 12.64 -3.71
N ILE A 60 1.52 11.73 -4.50
CA ILE A 60 2.93 11.79 -4.88
C ILE A 60 3.19 13.00 -5.77
N SER A 61 2.26 13.33 -6.69
CA SER A 61 2.37 14.52 -7.53
C SER A 61 2.37 15.80 -6.69
N ARG A 62 1.49 15.88 -5.69
CA ARG A 62 1.44 17.02 -4.76
C ARG A 62 2.68 17.14 -3.90
N CYS A 63 3.23 16.04 -3.40
CA CYS A 63 4.49 16.06 -2.65
C CYS A 63 5.67 16.58 -3.48
N ALA A 64 5.61 16.42 -4.81
CA ALA A 64 6.64 16.91 -5.72
C ALA A 64 6.50 18.40 -6.09
N GLU A 65 5.40 19.07 -5.71
CA GLU A 65 5.22 20.50 -5.91
C GLU A 65 6.16 21.30 -4.98
N GLU A 66 6.79 22.34 -5.50
CA GLU A 66 7.85 23.09 -4.79
C GLU A 66 7.41 23.72 -3.47
N ASP A 67 6.14 24.06 -3.34
CA ASP A 67 5.58 24.71 -2.15
C ASP A 67 5.21 23.74 -1.03
N MET A 68 5.25 22.42 -1.31
CA MET A 68 4.88 21.38 -0.35
C MET A 68 6.13 20.80 0.32
N ASN A 69 6.44 21.25 1.52
CA ASN A 69 7.57 20.72 2.30
C ASN A 69 7.26 19.31 2.88
N ILE A 70 6.76 18.42 2.03
CA ILE A 70 6.45 17.04 2.37
C ILE A 70 7.45 16.13 1.66
N SER A 71 8.06 15.22 2.41
CA SER A 71 8.96 14.23 1.83
C SER A 71 8.18 13.27 0.94
N LEU A 72 8.75 12.89 -0.20
CA LEU A 72 8.19 11.84 -1.04
C LEU A 72 8.20 10.49 -0.30
N PRO A 73 7.18 9.64 -0.48
CA PRO A 73 7.26 8.25 -0.06
C PRO A 73 8.43 7.52 -0.73
N PRO A 74 8.85 6.34 -0.23
CA PRO A 74 9.86 5.53 -0.89
C PRO A 74 9.47 5.16 -2.32
N GLN A 75 10.46 4.94 -3.18
CA GLN A 75 10.27 4.32 -4.50
C GLN A 75 9.90 2.85 -4.36
N ASP A 76 9.27 2.28 -5.38
CA ASP A 76 8.81 0.88 -5.43
C ASP A 76 7.80 0.51 -4.33
N LEU A 77 7.00 1.48 -3.92
CA LEU A 77 6.00 1.32 -2.88
C LEU A 77 4.93 0.29 -3.30
N ARG A 78 4.66 -0.68 -2.43
CA ARG A 78 3.65 -1.71 -2.66
C ARG A 78 2.43 -1.50 -1.77
N ILE A 79 1.28 -1.29 -2.40
CA ILE A 79 0.01 -1.04 -1.73
C ILE A 79 -0.93 -2.22 -1.99
N TRP A 80 -1.30 -2.95 -0.94
CA TRP A 80 -2.23 -4.08 -1.06
C TRP A 80 -3.58 -3.76 -0.45
N LEU A 81 -4.64 -4.23 -1.12
CA LEU A 81 -6.03 -4.08 -0.68
C LEU A 81 -6.55 -5.40 -0.14
N PHE A 82 -7.06 -5.39 1.08
CA PHE A 82 -7.63 -6.56 1.75
C PHE A 82 -9.11 -6.36 1.99
N HIS A 83 -9.95 -7.06 1.23
CA HIS A 83 -11.41 -6.95 1.32
C HIS A 83 -12.00 -7.48 2.63
N SER A 84 -11.25 -8.27 3.38
CA SER A 84 -11.67 -8.84 4.67
C SER A 84 -11.24 -8.02 5.89
N LEU A 85 -10.30 -7.10 5.73
CA LEU A 85 -9.76 -6.27 6.81
C LEU A 85 -10.49 -4.92 6.89
N ARG A 86 -10.62 -4.40 8.12
CA ARG A 86 -11.15 -3.06 8.40
C ARG A 86 -10.05 -2.02 8.58
N ALA A 87 -8.91 -2.44 9.14
CA ALA A 87 -7.82 -1.54 9.45
C ALA A 87 -6.82 -1.45 8.30
N SER A 88 -6.31 -0.26 8.07
CA SER A 88 -5.21 0.05 7.17
C SER A 88 -3.91 0.25 7.96
N SER A 89 -2.75 0.15 7.32
CA SER A 89 -1.46 0.44 7.95
C SER A 89 -0.33 0.61 6.95
N ALA A 90 0.64 1.45 7.28
CA ALA A 90 1.87 1.67 6.53
C ALA A 90 3.07 1.08 7.30
N VAL A 91 3.23 -0.24 7.26
CA VAL A 91 4.32 -0.95 7.97
C VAL A 91 5.65 -0.89 7.23
N MET A 92 5.65 -0.55 5.95
CA MET A 92 6.83 -0.30 5.12
C MET A 92 7.80 -1.49 5.04
N ILE A 93 7.30 -2.72 4.88
CA ILE A 93 8.12 -3.93 4.94
C ILE A 93 8.99 -4.09 3.69
N HIS A 94 8.41 -3.85 2.50
CA HIS A 94 9.13 -4.04 1.23
C HIS A 94 10.21 -3.00 1.02
N SER A 95 9.92 -1.71 1.21
CA SER A 95 10.84 -0.60 0.91
C SER A 95 12.09 -0.57 1.80
N GLY A 96 12.29 -1.58 2.60
CA GLY A 96 13.52 -1.81 3.35
C GLY A 96 13.70 -0.88 4.52
N ALA A 97 12.67 -0.29 4.89
CA ALA A 97 12.64 0.37 6.15
C ALA A 97 12.78 -0.66 7.24
N VAL A 98 13.92 -1.23 7.23
CA VAL A 98 14.58 -1.91 8.32
C VAL A 98 13.63 -2.65 9.27
N VAL A 99 13.10 -3.69 8.80
CA VAL A 99 12.90 -4.80 9.70
C VAL A 99 14.31 -5.33 9.95
N ASP A 100 14.78 -5.17 11.18
CA ASP A 100 15.95 -5.90 11.69
C ASP A 100 15.63 -7.38 11.41
N VAL A 101 16.20 -7.89 10.33
CA VAL A 101 15.87 -9.24 9.79
C VAL A 101 16.06 -10.27 10.89
N ASP A 102 17.08 -10.09 11.73
CA ASP A 102 17.40 -10.99 12.85
C ASP A 102 16.26 -11.05 13.89
N LYS A 103 15.56 -9.94 14.11
CA LYS A 103 14.41 -9.92 15.03
C LYS A 103 13.14 -10.44 14.37
N LEU A 104 12.96 -10.21 13.08
CA LEU A 104 11.86 -10.81 12.33
C LEU A 104 12.07 -12.34 12.21
N GLU A 105 13.31 -12.78 12.03
CA GLU A 105 13.67 -14.20 12.05
C GLU A 105 13.34 -14.87 13.37
N ALA A 106 13.54 -14.19 14.48
CA ALA A 106 13.16 -14.71 15.80
C ALA A 106 11.65 -14.97 15.95
N TYR A 107 10.82 -14.22 15.18
CA TYR A 107 9.36 -14.37 15.20
C TYR A 107 8.81 -15.23 14.05
N LEU A 108 9.44 -15.21 12.88
CA LEU A 108 8.93 -15.81 11.63
C LEU A 108 9.82 -16.94 11.07
N GLY A 109 10.98 -17.20 11.71
CA GLY A 109 11.94 -18.20 11.25
C GLY A 109 12.51 -17.89 9.87
N ASN A 110 12.95 -18.93 9.15
CA ASN A 110 13.62 -18.82 7.85
C ASN A 110 12.78 -18.17 6.72
N TYR A 111 11.54 -17.79 6.99
CA TYR A 111 10.66 -17.14 6.02
C TYR A 111 10.80 -15.61 5.98
N SER A 112 11.56 -15.01 6.90
CA SER A 112 11.68 -13.54 7.02
C SER A 112 12.20 -12.85 5.76
N ALA A 113 13.26 -13.41 5.15
CA ALA A 113 13.83 -12.87 3.91
C ALA A 113 12.85 -12.99 2.73
N LEU A 114 12.12 -14.11 2.64
CA LEU A 114 11.11 -14.33 1.61
C LEU A 114 9.93 -13.37 1.81
N LEU A 115 9.47 -13.18 3.03
CA LEU A 115 8.38 -12.27 3.35
C LEU A 115 8.70 -10.83 2.98
N LYS A 116 9.93 -10.36 3.19
CA LYS A 116 10.36 -9.02 2.78
C LYS A 116 10.16 -8.76 1.29
N TYR A 117 10.40 -9.77 0.44
CA TYR A 117 10.19 -9.63 -1.01
C TYR A 117 8.71 -9.63 -1.41
N PHE A 118 7.84 -10.22 -0.63
CA PHE A 118 6.43 -10.42 -0.98
C PHE A 118 5.45 -9.56 -0.17
N MET A 119 5.89 -8.97 0.93
CA MET A 119 4.99 -8.16 1.78
C MET A 119 4.81 -6.74 1.23
N PRO A 120 3.63 -6.14 1.44
CA PRO A 120 3.39 -4.75 1.06
C PRO A 120 4.08 -3.77 2.02
N ASP A 121 4.22 -2.53 1.56
CA ASP A 121 4.55 -1.39 2.43
C ASP A 121 3.31 -0.83 3.10
N ILE A 122 2.22 -0.76 2.34
CA ILE A 122 0.92 -0.28 2.79
C ILE A 122 -0.12 -1.37 2.61
N THR A 123 -0.90 -1.62 3.64
CA THR A 123 -2.11 -2.42 3.58
C THR A 123 -3.33 -1.53 3.74
N LEU A 124 -4.32 -1.67 2.87
CA LEU A 124 -5.58 -0.96 2.95
C LEU A 124 -6.71 -1.94 3.28
N GLY A 125 -7.38 -1.72 4.40
CA GLY A 125 -8.55 -2.46 4.81
C GLY A 125 -9.79 -1.96 4.05
N MET A 126 -10.39 -2.83 3.23
CA MET A 126 -11.50 -2.47 2.34
C MET A 126 -12.83 -3.09 2.77
N LYS A 127 -12.91 -3.66 3.97
CA LYS A 127 -14.15 -4.23 4.46
C LYS A 127 -15.16 -3.11 4.70
N ASP A 128 -16.31 -3.24 4.06
CA ASP A 128 -17.42 -2.27 4.14
C ASP A 128 -17.10 -0.86 3.58
N VAL A 129 -15.95 -0.68 2.89
CA VAL A 129 -15.55 0.58 2.28
C VAL A 129 -15.92 0.59 0.81
N THR A 130 -16.89 1.44 0.41
CA THR A 130 -17.40 1.53 -0.96
C THR A 130 -17.34 2.95 -1.54
N ALA A 131 -17.25 3.97 -0.69
CA ALA A 131 -17.21 5.36 -1.15
C ALA A 131 -15.81 5.75 -1.65
N TYR A 132 -15.75 6.39 -2.82
CA TYR A 132 -14.52 6.91 -3.39
C TYR A 132 -13.73 7.81 -2.44
N SER A 133 -14.43 8.74 -1.79
CA SER A 133 -13.81 9.71 -0.87
C SER A 133 -13.15 9.02 0.34
N THR A 134 -13.75 7.97 0.87
CA THR A 134 -13.19 7.20 1.99
C THR A 134 -11.93 6.47 1.54
N ILE A 135 -11.98 5.76 0.40
CA ILE A 135 -10.82 5.06 -0.16
C ILE A 135 -9.67 6.06 -0.41
N TYR A 136 -10.01 7.21 -0.98
CA TYR A 136 -9.05 8.25 -1.30
C TYR A 136 -8.38 8.81 -0.04
N SER A 137 -9.17 9.19 0.96
CA SER A 137 -8.64 9.77 2.20
C SER A 137 -7.80 8.78 3.02
N GLU A 138 -8.23 7.52 3.13
CA GLU A 138 -7.43 6.48 3.80
C GLU A 138 -6.12 6.20 3.06
N THR A 139 -6.15 6.16 1.74
CA THR A 139 -4.93 6.00 0.95
C THR A 139 -3.94 7.15 1.19
N CYS A 140 -4.42 8.40 1.18
CA CYS A 140 -3.58 9.55 1.48
C CYS A 140 -3.05 9.53 2.92
N HIS A 141 -3.84 9.05 3.89
CA HIS A 141 -3.42 8.89 5.28
C HIS A 141 -2.23 7.93 5.39
N GLU A 142 -2.32 6.74 4.82
CA GLU A 142 -1.24 5.76 4.85
C GLU A 142 0.00 6.22 4.06
N LEU A 143 -0.19 6.95 2.98
CA LEU A 143 0.92 7.57 2.24
C LEU A 143 1.62 8.68 3.04
N ALA A 144 0.89 9.40 3.89
CA ALA A 144 1.49 10.37 4.80
C ALA A 144 2.41 9.70 5.82
N HIS A 145 2.01 8.53 6.34
CA HIS A 145 2.90 7.70 7.16
C HIS A 145 4.14 7.25 6.39
N ALA A 146 3.99 6.81 5.13
CA ALA A 146 5.11 6.43 4.28
C ALA A 146 6.07 7.61 4.02
N SER A 147 5.55 8.80 3.79
CA SER A 147 6.35 10.03 3.65
C SER A 147 7.08 10.39 4.96
N HIS A 148 6.38 10.32 6.09
CA HIS A 148 6.99 10.53 7.41
C HIS A 148 8.11 9.52 7.67
N PHE A 149 7.91 8.29 7.26
CA PHE A 149 8.88 7.21 7.40
C PHE A 149 10.19 7.48 6.65
N THR A 150 10.16 8.12 5.49
CA THR A 150 11.38 8.52 4.77
C THR A 150 12.13 9.65 5.47
N LYS A 151 11.42 10.51 6.21
CA LYS A 151 11.97 11.68 6.87
C LYS A 151 12.65 11.38 8.20
N VAL A 152 12.27 10.30 8.88
CA VAL A 152 12.80 9.94 10.19
C VAL A 152 14.03 9.03 10.11
N ASP A 153 14.87 9.07 11.14
CA ASP A 153 16.06 8.23 11.18
C ASP A 153 15.76 6.74 11.40
N THR A 154 16.73 5.89 11.09
CA THR A 154 16.59 4.43 11.19
C THR A 154 16.24 3.96 12.60
N ARG A 155 16.75 4.63 13.66
CA ARG A 155 16.48 4.26 15.05
C ARG A 155 15.00 4.47 15.41
N TYR A 156 14.42 5.57 14.94
CA TYR A 156 13.00 5.85 15.12
C TYR A 156 12.13 4.83 14.35
N ARG A 157 12.47 4.55 13.10
CA ARG A 157 11.78 3.55 12.28
C ARG A 157 11.72 2.18 12.95
N ASN A 158 12.87 1.70 13.45
CA ASN A 158 12.97 0.42 14.14
C ASN A 158 12.10 0.37 15.40
N LYS A 159 12.06 1.45 16.16
CA LYS A 159 11.21 1.56 17.34
C LYS A 159 9.74 1.52 17.00
N TYR A 160 9.35 2.22 15.95
CA TYR A 160 7.97 2.28 15.44
C TYR A 160 7.48 0.91 14.97
N ILE A 161 8.25 0.24 14.10
CA ILE A 161 7.90 -1.09 13.61
C ILE A 161 7.81 -2.10 14.76
N ARG A 162 8.77 -2.07 15.69
CA ARG A 162 8.73 -2.94 16.85
C ARG A 162 7.46 -2.72 17.66
N TYR A 163 7.05 -1.49 17.86
CA TYR A 163 5.85 -1.14 18.59
C TYR A 163 4.59 -1.68 17.92
N ILE A 164 4.47 -1.51 16.59
CA ILE A 164 3.35 -2.06 15.81
C ILE A 164 3.30 -3.59 15.94
N LEU A 165 4.41 -4.28 15.72
CA LEU A 165 4.47 -5.74 15.79
C LEU A 165 4.13 -6.25 17.20
N GLU A 166 4.67 -5.63 18.26
CA GLU A 166 4.35 -5.99 19.64
C GLU A 166 2.87 -5.76 19.95
N THR A 167 2.29 -4.68 19.47
CA THR A 167 0.86 -4.38 19.64
C THR A 167 0.00 -5.41 18.90
N TYR A 168 0.36 -5.75 17.67
CA TYR A 168 -0.32 -6.77 16.89
C TYR A 168 -0.30 -8.14 17.57
N ILE A 169 0.86 -8.56 18.08
CA ILE A 169 1.01 -9.84 18.79
C ILE A 169 0.21 -9.83 20.10
N LYS A 170 0.28 -8.76 20.89
CA LYS A 170 -0.44 -8.64 22.17
C LYS A 170 -1.95 -8.57 22.00
N SER A 171 -2.43 -8.03 20.90
CA SER A 171 -3.87 -7.93 20.59
C SER A 171 -4.47 -9.20 19.98
N GLY A 172 -3.67 -10.27 19.84
CA GLY A 172 -4.13 -11.51 19.20
C GLY A 172 -4.39 -11.37 17.70
N GLY A 173 -3.65 -10.48 17.03
CA GLY A 173 -3.76 -10.25 15.60
C GLY A 173 -4.75 -9.16 15.21
N GLN A 174 -5.24 -8.37 16.15
CA GLN A 174 -6.01 -7.17 15.85
C GLN A 174 -5.07 -5.96 15.72
N MET A 175 -5.05 -5.35 14.54
CA MET A 175 -4.45 -4.04 14.39
C MET A 175 -5.42 -3.00 14.97
N TYR A 176 -5.02 -2.38 16.08
CA TYR A 176 -5.62 -1.13 16.48
C TYR A 176 -5.00 -0.06 15.60
N GLY A 177 -5.86 0.73 14.95
CA GLY A 177 -5.40 1.84 14.16
C GLY A 177 -4.46 2.72 14.99
N ASP A 178 -3.42 3.16 14.36
CA ASP A 178 -2.58 4.24 14.84
C ASP A 178 -3.44 5.50 14.95
N GLY A 179 -3.91 5.78 16.15
CA GLY A 179 -4.63 7.00 16.46
C GLY A 179 -3.76 8.24 16.23
#